data_a1997570c7d8e2f6d17a8a15ff29aa23
#
_entry.id   a1997570c7d8e2f6d17a8a15ff29aa23
#
_cell.length_a   1.000
_cell.length_b   1.000
_cell.length_c   1.000
_cell.angle_alpha   90.00
_cell.angle_beta   90.00
_cell.angle_gamma   90.00
#
_symmetry.space_group_name_H-M   'P 1'
#
loop_
_entity.id
_entity.type
_entity.pdbx_description
1 polymer ?
#
loop_
_entity_poly.entity_id
_entity_poly.type
_entity_poly.pdbx_seq_one_letter_code
_entity_poly.pdbx_strand_id
1 'polypeptide(L)'
;PLYSSAASDVYKRQLLEQEYKNCLKACNCQDLIRIIKTIYLRKRAREEAGRKETAVDARYFRIAEDQLYGELAVALDMSRENVESYINTSLQSV
;
A
#
# COMPACT_ATOMS: atom_id res chain seq x y z
N PRO A 1 -19.96 28.05 -2.74
CA PRO A 1 -19.91 26.61 -2.90
C PRO A 1 -19.95 25.89 -1.58
N LEU A 2 -20.64 24.79 -1.59
CA LEU A 2 -20.85 23.98 -0.41
C LEU A 2 -19.62 23.19 0.03
N TYR A 3 -18.66 23.04 -0.89
CA TYR A 3 -17.51 22.19 -0.63
C TYR A 3 -16.24 22.97 -0.89
N SER A 4 -15.40 23.07 0.14
CA SER A 4 -14.04 23.54 -0.06
C SER A 4 -13.18 22.37 -0.56
N SER A 5 -12.11 22.67 -1.30
CA SER A 5 -11.16 21.67 -1.74
C SER A 5 -10.56 20.89 -0.56
N ALA A 6 -10.31 21.59 0.54
CA ALA A 6 -9.75 20.97 1.75
C ALA A 6 -10.71 19.94 2.35
N ALA A 7 -12.02 20.24 2.43
CA ALA A 7 -13.01 19.30 2.94
C ALA A 7 -13.13 18.07 2.04
N SER A 8 -13.10 18.26 0.71
CA SER A 8 -13.14 17.17 -0.23
C SER A 8 -11.90 16.27 -0.12
N ASP A 9 -10.72 16.87 0.08
CA ASP A 9 -9.47 16.13 0.23
C ASP A 9 -9.45 15.32 1.52
N VAL A 10 -9.97 15.87 2.61
CA VAL A 10 -10.09 15.15 3.89
C VAL A 10 -11.02 13.94 3.73
N TYR A 11 -12.15 14.13 3.07
CA TYR A 11 -13.12 13.06 2.82
C TYR A 11 -12.50 11.94 1.98
N LYS A 12 -11.81 12.29 0.90
CA LYS A 12 -11.12 11.31 0.05
C LYS A 12 -10.05 10.54 0.82
N ARG A 13 -9.31 11.22 1.67
CA ARG A 13 -8.29 10.60 2.51
C ARG A 13 -8.90 9.58 3.47
N GLN A 14 -10.03 9.93 4.09
CA GLN A 14 -10.73 9.05 5.01
C GLN A 14 -11.25 7.79 4.31
N LEU A 15 -11.78 7.93 3.08
CA LEU A 15 -12.23 6.80 2.29
C LEU A 15 -11.07 5.88 1.92
N LEU A 16 -9.96 6.45 1.50
CA LEU A 16 -8.77 5.69 1.15
C LEU A 16 -8.23 4.91 2.35
N GLU A 17 -8.14 5.57 3.49
CA GLU A 17 -7.69 4.94 4.72
C GLU A 17 -8.62 3.80 5.15
N GLN A 18 -9.94 4.00 5.01
CA GLN A 18 -10.91 2.96 5.32
C GLN A 18 -10.74 1.74 4.39
N GLU A 19 -10.49 1.97 3.11
CA GLU A 19 -10.20 0.90 2.15
C GLU A 19 -8.96 0.11 2.54
N TYR A 20 -7.90 0.80 2.90
CA TYR A 20 -6.67 0.15 3.37
C TYR A 20 -6.94 -0.72 4.60
N LYS A 21 -7.68 -0.18 5.57
CA LYS A 21 -8.03 -0.93 6.79
C LYS A 21 -8.85 -2.18 6.47
N ASN A 22 -9.80 -2.06 5.54
CA ASN A 22 -10.62 -3.20 5.14
C ASN A 22 -9.79 -4.31 4.49
N CYS A 23 -8.87 -3.95 3.62
CA CYS A 23 -7.96 -4.91 2.99
C CYS A 23 -7.04 -5.58 4.00
N LEU A 24 -6.56 -4.82 4.99
CA LEU A 24 -5.71 -5.37 6.05
C LEU A 24 -6.46 -6.34 6.95
N LYS A 25 -7.75 -6.11 7.20
CA LYS A 25 -8.58 -7.01 7.99
C LYS A 25 -8.77 -8.36 7.30
N ALA A 26 -8.83 -8.37 5.98
CA ALA A 26 -8.99 -9.61 5.22
C ALA A 26 -7.78 -10.54 5.37
N CYS A 27 -6.61 -10.00 5.67
CA CYS A 27 -5.34 -10.74 5.89
C CYS A 27 -5.01 -11.72 4.77
N ASN A 28 -5.40 -11.39 3.55
CA ASN A 28 -5.24 -12.27 2.42
C ASN A 28 -4.11 -11.70 1.55
N CYS A 29 -3.24 -12.57 1.06
CA CYS A 29 -2.07 -12.17 0.30
C CYS A 29 -2.42 -11.32 -0.93
N GLN A 30 -3.52 -11.65 -1.60
CA GLN A 30 -3.94 -10.90 -2.78
C GLN A 30 -4.33 -9.47 -2.44
N ASP A 31 -5.04 -9.26 -1.33
CA ASP A 31 -5.44 -7.93 -0.89
C ASP A 31 -4.23 -7.12 -0.41
N LEU A 32 -3.30 -7.77 0.29
CA LEU A 32 -2.06 -7.14 0.73
C LEU A 32 -1.22 -6.69 -0.47
N ILE A 33 -1.09 -7.54 -1.48
CA ILE A 33 -0.39 -7.20 -2.72
C ILE A 33 -1.09 -6.04 -3.43
N ARG A 34 -2.41 -6.03 -3.45
CA ARG A 34 -3.18 -4.94 -4.05
C ARG A 34 -2.88 -3.60 -3.38
N ILE A 35 -2.86 -3.56 -2.05
CA ILE A 35 -2.51 -2.35 -1.31
C ILE A 35 -1.11 -1.88 -1.68
N ILE A 36 -0.15 -2.79 -1.66
CA ILE A 36 1.26 -2.48 -1.94
C ILE A 36 1.40 -1.91 -3.35
N LYS A 37 0.78 -2.55 -4.34
CA LYS A 37 0.82 -2.05 -5.71
C LYS A 37 0.16 -0.68 -5.85
N THR A 38 -1.00 -0.50 -5.24
CA THR A 38 -1.73 0.77 -5.27
C THR A 38 -0.89 1.89 -4.70
N ILE A 39 -0.31 1.68 -3.53
CA ILE A 39 0.52 2.70 -2.86
C ILE A 39 1.79 2.97 -3.67
N TYR A 40 2.41 1.93 -4.21
CA TYR A 40 3.60 2.06 -5.04
C TYR A 40 3.34 2.93 -6.28
N LEU A 41 2.25 2.68 -6.98
CA LEU A 41 1.88 3.46 -8.16
C LEU A 41 1.54 4.91 -7.80
N ARG A 42 0.84 5.12 -6.69
CA ARG A 42 0.55 6.47 -6.20
C ARG A 42 1.83 7.23 -5.85
N LYS A 43 2.77 6.55 -5.20
CA LYS A 43 4.08 7.15 -4.87
C LYS A 43 4.81 7.57 -6.12
N ARG A 44 4.87 6.71 -7.14
CA ARG A 44 5.52 7.04 -8.41
C ARG A 44 4.88 8.23 -9.09
N ALA A 45 3.54 8.25 -9.16
CA ALA A 45 2.82 9.36 -9.76
C ALA A 45 3.10 10.69 -9.04
N ARG A 46 3.16 10.66 -7.72
CA ARG A 46 3.47 11.86 -6.93
C ARG A 46 4.92 12.31 -7.13
N GLU A 47 5.86 11.39 -7.18
CA GLU A 47 7.27 11.70 -7.43
C GLU A 47 7.45 12.33 -8.82
N GLU A 48 6.78 11.82 -9.82
CA GLU A 48 6.81 12.40 -11.17
C GLU A 48 6.24 13.82 -11.20
N ALA A 49 5.29 14.12 -10.30
CA ALA A 49 4.74 15.47 -10.15
C ALA A 49 5.56 16.36 -9.21
N GLY A 50 6.72 15.88 -8.74
CA GLY A 50 7.59 16.63 -7.83
C GLY A 50 7.10 16.62 -6.39
N ARG A 51 6.23 15.69 -6.01
CA ARG A 51 5.67 15.58 -4.66
C ARG A 51 6.19 14.32 -3.96
N LYS A 52 6.15 14.34 -2.64
CA LYS A 52 6.49 13.16 -1.83
C LYS A 52 5.24 12.31 -1.57
N GLU A 53 5.44 11.05 -1.22
CA GLU A 53 4.33 10.19 -0.80
C GLU A 53 3.65 10.77 0.44
N THR A 54 2.37 10.46 0.63
CA THR A 54 1.63 10.91 1.81
C THR A 54 2.02 10.07 3.02
N ALA A 55 1.87 10.66 4.22
CA ALA A 55 2.14 9.95 5.46
C ALA A 55 1.22 8.71 5.62
N VAL A 56 -0.02 8.81 5.17
CA VAL A 56 -0.98 7.70 5.19
C VAL A 56 -0.51 6.56 4.30
N ASP A 57 -0.10 6.86 3.07
CA ASP A 57 0.39 5.84 2.15
C ASP A 57 1.65 5.16 2.69
N ALA A 58 2.60 5.93 3.22
CA ALA A 58 3.83 5.38 3.79
C ALA A 58 3.55 4.44 4.96
N ARG A 59 2.63 4.83 5.83
CA ARG A 59 2.25 4.05 7.00
C ARG A 59 1.60 2.73 6.61
N TYR A 60 0.62 2.76 5.72
CA TYR A 60 -0.11 1.56 5.31
C TYR A 60 0.73 0.65 4.41
N PHE A 61 1.62 1.22 3.62
CA PHE A 61 2.59 0.43 2.84
C PHE A 61 3.44 -0.45 3.78
N ARG A 62 3.95 0.15 4.85
CA ARG A 62 4.78 -0.56 5.81
C ARG A 62 4.01 -1.66 6.54
N ILE A 63 2.78 -1.37 6.96
CA ILE A 63 1.93 -2.35 7.63
C ILE A 63 1.63 -3.52 6.70
N ALA A 64 1.24 -3.23 5.46
CA ALA A 64 0.93 -4.26 4.47
C ALA A 64 2.15 -5.09 4.12
N GLU A 65 3.31 -4.47 3.99
CA GLU A 65 4.57 -5.14 3.70
C GLU A 65 4.94 -6.12 4.82
N ASP A 66 4.85 -5.67 6.08
CA ASP A 66 5.15 -6.52 7.23
C ASP A 66 4.20 -7.72 7.31
N GLN A 67 2.91 -7.51 7.08
CA GLN A 67 1.94 -8.60 7.07
C GLN A 67 2.19 -9.58 5.92
N LEU A 68 2.50 -9.06 4.74
CA LEU A 68 2.76 -9.89 3.58
C LEU A 68 4.04 -10.73 3.76
N TYR A 69 5.07 -10.14 4.35
CA TYR A 69 6.30 -10.88 4.66
C TYR A 69 6.01 -12.07 5.58
N GLY A 70 5.22 -11.85 6.63
CA GLY A 70 4.84 -12.92 7.55
C GLY A 70 4.07 -14.04 6.85
N GLU A 71 3.09 -13.68 6.03
CA GLU A 71 2.27 -14.65 5.31
C GLU A 71 3.09 -15.45 4.30
N LEU A 72 3.89 -14.78 3.48
CA LEU A 72 4.68 -15.44 2.45
C LEU A 72 5.84 -16.25 3.04
N ALA A 73 6.45 -15.79 4.11
CA ALA A 73 7.51 -16.53 4.77
C ALA A 73 7.01 -17.89 5.27
N VAL A 74 5.79 -17.93 5.81
CA VAL A 74 5.16 -19.16 6.27
C VAL A 74 4.68 -20.01 5.10
N ALA A 75 3.97 -19.40 4.15
CA ALA A 75 3.33 -20.13 3.05
C ALA A 75 4.34 -20.72 2.07
N LEU A 76 5.43 -20.01 1.80
CA LEU A 76 6.44 -20.40 0.81
C LEU A 76 7.72 -20.93 1.45
N ASP A 77 7.78 -20.97 2.77
CA ASP A 77 8.98 -21.37 3.52
C ASP A 77 10.21 -20.58 3.05
N MET A 78 10.02 -19.27 2.87
CA MET A 78 11.07 -18.36 2.41
C MET A 78 11.56 -17.50 3.55
N SER A 79 12.84 -17.11 3.50
CA SER A 79 13.37 -16.12 4.42
C SER A 79 12.77 -14.74 4.12
N ARG A 80 12.79 -13.84 5.09
CA ARG A 80 12.29 -12.48 4.90
C ARG A 80 12.97 -11.76 3.73
N GLU A 81 14.27 -11.96 3.57
CA GLU A 81 15.04 -11.35 2.48
C GLU A 81 14.58 -11.83 1.11
N ASN A 82 14.27 -13.11 0.98
CA ASN A 82 13.77 -13.69 -0.27
C ASN A 82 12.36 -13.18 -0.57
N VAL A 83 11.51 -13.02 0.45
CA VAL A 83 10.18 -12.44 0.29
C VAL A 83 10.29 -11.00 -0.21
N GLU A 84 11.21 -10.22 0.35
CA GLU A 84 11.44 -8.84 -0.06
C GLU A 84 11.82 -8.77 -1.54
N SER A 85 12.74 -9.63 -1.98
CA SER A 85 13.14 -9.73 -3.39
C SER A 85 11.96 -10.11 -4.27
N TYR A 86 11.15 -11.06 -3.85
CA TYR A 86 9.96 -11.50 -4.56
C TYR A 86 8.97 -10.34 -4.76
N ILE A 87 8.70 -9.58 -3.71
CA ILE A 87 7.79 -8.44 -3.78
C ILE A 87 8.32 -7.37 -4.73
N ASN A 88 9.60 -7.02 -4.62
CA ASN A 88 10.22 -6.03 -5.48
C ASN A 88 10.15 -6.42 -6.95
N THR A 89 10.39 -7.67 -7.26
CA THR A 89 10.28 -8.20 -8.62
C THR A 89 8.84 -8.10 -9.12
N SER A 90 7.86 -8.43 -8.27
CA SER A 90 6.44 -8.35 -8.62
C SER A 90 6.00 -6.90 -8.87
N LEU A 91 6.52 -5.94 -8.10
CA LEU A 91 6.21 -4.53 -8.30
C LEU A 91 6.80 -4.00 -9.61
N GLN A 92 7.99 -4.46 -9.99
CA GLN A 92 8.64 -4.01 -11.22
C GLN A 92 7.92 -4.50 -12.48
N SER A 93 7.19 -5.59 -12.39
CA SER A 93 6.45 -6.12 -13.54
C SER A 93 5.08 -5.50 -13.74
N VAL A 94 4.73 -4.50 -12.97
CA VAL A 94 3.44 -3.79 -13.07
C VAL A 94 3.48 -2.69 -14.14
#